data_bf35e8f3bf0366605bacfda48fc7b7b0
#
_entry.id   bf35e8f3bf0366605bacfda48fc7b7b0
#
_cell.length_a   1.000
_cell.length_b   1.000
_cell.length_c   1.000
_cell.angle_alpha   90.00
_cell.angle_beta   90.00
_cell.angle_gamma   90.00
#
_symmetry.space_group_name_H-M   'P 1'
#
loop_
_entity.id
_entity.type
_entity.pdbx_description
1 polymer ?
#
loop_
_entity_poly.entity_id
_entity_poly.type
_entity_poly.pdbx_seq_one_letter_code
_entity_poly.pdbx_strand_id
1 'polypeptide(L)'
;MAKKRLTTQDRLALGSWNELVASVREHSDINPTDTETEIRQRRERLEKNDEEWFKYYFAMYCTCESAAFHRKATGRLMRNNRWYEVRAWSRELAKSARSMMEISKLALTKKIRNVLLISNSADNAERLLLPFMANFEENQRIIQDYGQQKKTGAWETGEFTCMCGCSFRAIGAGQSPRGTRNKNFRPDFILVDDIDTDEECRNPERIKTKWKWLEEALIPTMSVSGNYRILFNGNIIAPDCCIKRAIEKATELKAKGIGHVDIINIRGKNGLSVWPEKNSEEDIDLFLSLVSAAAAQKEFFNNPVVDGGVFAEITYGKVPALSRFKFLVIYGDPAPGENKTKKSSTKTVCLLGKLAGRLYLIKTFLDRGLNAEFVEWYIKLLEFVGGKTTVYCYMENNKLQDPFFQQVFQPIVRRIRRERKISLYITGDEEKKTDKATRIEANLEPLNREGNLILNEAEKDNPHMKRMAEQFKLFNLQLTYPADGPDCVEGGNRIIDRKARQSEKPVIVTRKSTRSQNKYRV
;
A
#
# COMPACT_ATOMS: atom_id res chain seq x y z
N MET A 1 -50.16 -23.18 -11.21
CA MET A 1 -48.69 -22.98 -11.22
C MET A 1 -48.19 -23.01 -9.79
N ALA A 2 -47.39 -24.00 -9.40
CA ALA A 2 -46.85 -24.06 -8.04
C ALA A 2 -45.86 -22.91 -7.83
N LYS A 3 -46.08 -22.06 -6.81
CA LYS A 3 -45.12 -21.01 -6.40
C LYS A 3 -43.82 -21.69 -5.98
N LYS A 4 -42.76 -21.53 -6.79
CA LYS A 4 -41.42 -21.99 -6.44
C LYS A 4 -41.03 -21.32 -5.11
N ARG A 5 -40.76 -22.09 -4.06
CA ARG A 5 -40.30 -21.57 -2.78
C ARG A 5 -38.91 -20.96 -3.00
N LEU A 6 -38.75 -19.69 -2.63
CA LEU A 6 -37.45 -18.98 -2.66
C LEU A 6 -36.44 -19.73 -1.77
N THR A 7 -35.23 -19.92 -2.28
CA THR A 7 -34.11 -20.46 -1.48
C THR A 7 -33.71 -19.47 -0.39
N THR A 8 -32.92 -19.90 0.59
CA THR A 8 -32.37 -18.99 1.62
C THR A 8 -31.52 -17.89 0.99
N GLN A 9 -30.77 -18.22 -0.05
CA GLN A 9 -29.94 -17.29 -0.79
C GLN A 9 -30.78 -16.25 -1.55
N ASP A 10 -31.88 -16.64 -2.19
CA ASP A 10 -32.84 -15.74 -2.85
C ASP A 10 -33.46 -14.74 -1.86
N ARG A 11 -33.77 -15.20 -0.63
CA ARG A 11 -34.35 -14.35 0.41
C ARG A 11 -33.37 -13.32 0.92
N LEU A 12 -32.08 -13.70 1.12
CA LEU A 12 -31.02 -12.77 1.51
C LEU A 12 -30.76 -11.73 0.42
N ALA A 13 -30.69 -12.14 -0.84
CA ALA A 13 -30.53 -11.23 -1.97
C ALA A 13 -31.69 -10.23 -2.08
N LEU A 14 -32.95 -10.71 -1.88
CA LEU A 14 -34.12 -9.85 -1.87
C LEU A 14 -34.13 -8.90 -0.67
N GLY A 15 -33.68 -9.34 0.50
CA GLY A 15 -33.50 -8.50 1.69
C GLY A 15 -32.55 -7.34 1.41
N SER A 16 -31.34 -7.65 0.92
CA SER A 16 -30.34 -6.64 0.58
C SER A 16 -30.78 -5.67 -0.51
N TRP A 17 -31.56 -6.16 -1.51
CA TRP A 17 -32.16 -5.29 -2.52
C TRP A 17 -33.17 -4.33 -1.92
N ASN A 18 -34.08 -4.82 -1.06
CA ASN A 18 -35.10 -3.99 -0.41
C ASN A 18 -34.47 -2.92 0.50
N GLU A 19 -33.42 -3.25 1.22
CA GLU A 19 -32.65 -2.30 2.03
C GLU A 19 -32.02 -1.21 1.17
N LEU A 20 -31.38 -1.59 0.06
CA LEU A 20 -30.80 -0.63 -0.88
C LEU A 20 -31.86 0.32 -1.45
N VAL A 21 -33.00 -0.22 -1.89
CA VAL A 21 -34.13 0.57 -2.43
C VAL A 21 -34.70 1.51 -1.38
N ALA A 22 -34.91 1.03 -0.16
CA ALA A 22 -35.37 1.87 0.95
C ALA A 22 -34.43 3.05 1.22
N SER A 23 -33.10 2.78 1.27
CA SER A 23 -32.10 3.81 1.46
C SER A 23 -32.05 4.82 0.31
N VAL A 24 -32.17 4.37 -0.94
CA VAL A 24 -32.25 5.28 -2.10
C VAL A 24 -33.45 6.20 -2.01
N ARG A 25 -34.63 5.68 -1.63
CA ARG A 25 -35.84 6.50 -1.44
C ARG A 25 -35.68 7.53 -0.33
N GLU A 26 -35.17 7.10 0.82
CA GLU A 26 -34.95 7.96 1.99
C GLU A 26 -34.05 9.17 1.70
N HIS A 27 -33.05 9.00 0.82
CA HIS A 27 -32.07 10.04 0.49
C HIS A 27 -32.42 10.82 -0.79
N SER A 28 -33.61 10.61 -1.38
CA SER A 28 -34.00 11.22 -2.65
C SER A 28 -35.31 12.02 -2.60
N ASP A 29 -35.66 12.57 -1.44
CA ASP A 29 -36.85 13.38 -1.27
C ASP A 29 -36.93 14.52 -2.26
N ILE A 30 -38.16 14.78 -2.76
CA ILE A 30 -38.44 15.81 -3.75
C ILE A 30 -39.46 16.81 -3.18
N ASN A 31 -39.50 18.01 -3.75
CA ASN A 31 -40.58 18.90 -3.57
C ASN A 31 -41.66 18.62 -4.63
N PRO A 32 -42.85 18.10 -4.25
CA PRO A 32 -43.89 17.72 -5.22
C PRO A 32 -44.56 18.93 -5.91
N THR A 33 -44.31 20.14 -5.42
CA THR A 33 -44.89 21.38 -5.97
C THR A 33 -43.97 22.05 -7.00
N ASP A 34 -42.80 21.50 -7.26
CA ASP A 34 -41.87 22.05 -8.27
C ASP A 34 -42.55 22.12 -9.66
N THR A 35 -42.48 23.27 -10.29
CA THR A 35 -42.95 23.47 -11.64
C THR A 35 -41.97 22.89 -12.69
N GLU A 36 -42.48 22.60 -13.89
CA GLU A 36 -41.62 22.13 -14.99
C GLU A 36 -40.47 23.09 -15.30
N THR A 37 -40.69 24.41 -15.12
CA THR A 37 -39.66 25.42 -15.31
C THR A 37 -38.55 25.33 -14.27
N GLU A 38 -38.91 25.16 -12.99
CA GLU A 38 -37.95 24.99 -11.88
C GLU A 38 -37.15 23.71 -12.05
N ILE A 39 -37.80 22.60 -12.39
CA ILE A 39 -37.17 21.32 -12.67
C ILE A 39 -36.12 21.46 -13.81
N ARG A 40 -36.52 22.12 -14.91
CA ARG A 40 -35.60 22.34 -16.04
C ARG A 40 -34.41 23.21 -15.64
N GLN A 41 -34.63 24.32 -14.97
CA GLN A 41 -33.57 25.24 -14.51
C GLN A 41 -32.62 24.55 -13.53
N ARG A 42 -33.15 23.79 -12.57
CA ARG A 42 -32.37 22.98 -11.64
C ARG A 42 -31.49 21.99 -12.39
N ARG A 43 -32.06 21.20 -13.30
CA ARG A 43 -31.32 20.23 -14.11
C ARG A 43 -30.20 20.89 -14.92
N GLU A 44 -30.49 21.99 -15.64
CA GLU A 44 -29.50 22.71 -16.43
C GLU A 44 -28.35 23.30 -15.59
N ARG A 45 -28.65 23.76 -14.38
CA ARG A 45 -27.65 24.23 -13.42
C ARG A 45 -26.78 23.08 -12.91
N LEU A 46 -27.39 22.00 -12.47
CA LEU A 46 -26.69 20.84 -11.91
C LEU A 46 -25.84 20.12 -12.96
N GLU A 47 -26.30 20.01 -14.21
CA GLU A 47 -25.50 19.38 -15.28
C GLU A 47 -24.18 20.11 -15.56
N LYS A 48 -24.09 21.40 -15.25
CA LYS A 48 -22.86 22.21 -15.40
C LYS A 48 -21.87 22.01 -14.27
N ASN A 49 -22.29 21.48 -13.12
CA ASN A 49 -21.45 21.25 -11.94
C ASN A 49 -21.52 19.79 -11.51
N ASP A 50 -20.45 19.04 -11.74
CA ASP A 50 -20.41 17.61 -11.45
C ASP A 50 -20.62 17.31 -9.96
N GLU A 51 -20.00 18.07 -9.04
CA GLU A 51 -20.10 17.82 -7.61
C GLU A 51 -21.50 18.13 -7.05
N GLU A 52 -22.12 19.23 -7.47
CA GLU A 52 -23.49 19.55 -7.09
C GLU A 52 -24.47 18.52 -7.64
N TRP A 53 -24.24 18.04 -8.86
CA TRP A 53 -25.05 17.00 -9.48
C TRP A 53 -24.98 15.70 -8.67
N PHE A 54 -23.78 15.27 -8.26
CA PHE A 54 -23.62 14.07 -7.44
C PHE A 54 -24.26 14.22 -6.06
N LYS A 55 -24.04 15.35 -5.38
CA LYS A 55 -24.65 15.63 -4.07
C LYS A 55 -26.17 15.64 -4.12
N TYR A 56 -26.74 16.15 -5.21
CA TYR A 56 -28.19 16.22 -5.34
C TYR A 56 -28.80 14.86 -5.67
N TYR A 57 -28.33 14.16 -6.72
CA TYR A 57 -28.94 12.90 -7.14
C TYR A 57 -28.45 11.67 -6.37
N PHE A 58 -27.30 11.73 -5.77
CA PHE A 58 -26.66 10.60 -5.08
C PHE A 58 -26.25 10.94 -3.65
N ALA A 59 -27.11 11.66 -2.92
CA ALA A 59 -26.85 12.11 -1.55
C ALA A 59 -26.41 10.98 -0.61
N MET A 60 -26.98 9.79 -0.77
CA MET A 60 -26.63 8.58 -0.02
C MET A 60 -25.13 8.22 -0.12
N TYR A 61 -24.48 8.49 -1.26
CA TYR A 61 -23.06 8.19 -1.50
C TYR A 61 -22.15 9.39 -1.24
N CYS A 62 -22.70 10.57 -0.99
CA CYS A 62 -21.98 11.82 -0.78
C CYS A 62 -22.02 12.25 0.69
N THR A 63 -21.63 11.37 1.61
CA THR A 63 -21.69 11.60 3.07
C THR A 63 -20.65 12.61 3.57
N CYS A 64 -19.65 12.91 2.77
CA CYS A 64 -18.60 13.91 3.05
C CYS A 64 -18.15 14.61 1.76
N GLU A 65 -17.42 15.71 1.90
CA GLU A 65 -16.90 16.47 0.76
C GLU A 65 -15.91 15.64 -0.07
N SER A 66 -16.03 15.76 -1.41
CA SER A 66 -15.12 15.08 -2.32
C SER A 66 -13.70 15.64 -2.22
N ALA A 67 -12.70 14.76 -2.14
CA ALA A 67 -11.31 15.17 -2.20
C ALA A 67 -10.92 15.72 -3.58
N ALA A 68 -9.80 16.42 -3.65
CA ALA A 68 -9.31 17.03 -4.89
C ALA A 68 -9.07 16.00 -6.02
N PHE A 69 -8.63 14.79 -5.69
CA PHE A 69 -8.39 13.75 -6.69
C PHE A 69 -9.69 13.23 -7.31
N HIS A 70 -10.79 13.12 -6.56
CA HIS A 70 -12.12 12.78 -7.08
C HIS A 70 -12.56 13.79 -8.15
N ARG A 71 -12.53 15.09 -7.82
CA ARG A 71 -12.91 16.16 -8.74
C ARG A 71 -12.07 16.17 -10.02
N LYS A 72 -10.74 15.96 -9.88
CA LYS A 72 -9.84 15.88 -11.04
C LYS A 72 -10.14 14.68 -11.93
N ALA A 73 -10.38 13.50 -11.35
CA ALA A 73 -10.72 12.29 -12.08
C ALA A 73 -12.02 12.45 -12.85
N THR A 74 -13.09 12.93 -12.20
CA THR A 74 -14.36 13.22 -12.86
C THR A 74 -14.20 14.23 -13.99
N GLY A 75 -13.48 15.33 -13.76
CA GLY A 75 -13.27 16.35 -14.80
C GLY A 75 -12.55 15.80 -16.03
N ARG A 76 -11.62 14.83 -15.87
CA ARG A 76 -10.99 14.13 -17.02
C ARG A 76 -12.00 13.27 -17.77
N LEU A 77 -12.72 12.40 -17.03
CA LEU A 77 -13.67 11.46 -17.63
C LEU A 77 -14.81 12.17 -18.38
N MET A 78 -15.33 13.27 -17.82
CA MET A 78 -16.44 14.05 -18.41
C MET A 78 -16.05 14.80 -19.66
N ARG A 79 -14.81 15.31 -19.75
CA ARG A 79 -14.32 16.12 -20.89
C ARG A 79 -13.88 15.29 -22.09
N ASN A 80 -13.40 14.06 -21.87
CA ASN A 80 -12.80 13.26 -22.92
C ASN A 80 -13.80 12.24 -23.48
N ASN A 81 -13.99 12.24 -24.80
CA ASN A 81 -14.88 11.31 -25.49
C ASN A 81 -14.17 10.01 -25.93
N ARG A 82 -12.83 10.04 -26.01
CA ARG A 82 -11.97 8.88 -26.23
C ARG A 82 -10.96 8.85 -25.09
N TRP A 83 -11.11 7.88 -24.16
CA TRP A 83 -10.37 7.92 -22.92
C TRP A 83 -10.07 6.52 -22.36
N TYR A 84 -8.87 6.36 -21.84
CA TYR A 84 -8.43 5.17 -21.13
C TYR A 84 -7.82 5.61 -19.79
N GLU A 85 -8.46 5.29 -18.69
CA GLU A 85 -8.03 5.72 -17.36
C GLU A 85 -7.91 4.54 -16.40
N VAL A 86 -6.85 4.53 -15.59
CA VAL A 86 -6.66 3.57 -14.52
C VAL A 86 -6.66 4.31 -13.19
N ARG A 87 -7.55 3.90 -12.31
CA ARG A 87 -7.69 4.37 -10.93
C ARG A 87 -7.25 3.28 -9.97
N ALA A 88 -5.96 3.20 -9.72
CA ALA A 88 -5.40 2.36 -8.66
C ALA A 88 -5.55 3.12 -7.32
N TRP A 89 -6.81 3.32 -6.90
CA TRP A 89 -7.12 3.97 -5.64
C TRP A 89 -7.22 2.92 -4.55
N SER A 90 -6.58 3.18 -3.40
CA SER A 90 -6.63 2.28 -2.26
C SER A 90 -8.07 2.05 -1.77
N ARG A 91 -8.26 1.08 -0.89
CA ARG A 91 -9.54 0.93 -0.17
C ARG A 91 -9.90 2.22 0.55
N GLU A 92 -11.19 2.40 0.84
CA GLU A 92 -11.79 3.56 1.50
C GLU A 92 -11.77 4.88 0.70
N LEU A 93 -11.33 4.86 -0.58
CA LEU A 93 -11.30 6.05 -1.45
C LEU A 93 -12.50 6.14 -2.43
N ALA A 94 -13.56 5.36 -2.20
CA ALA A 94 -14.86 5.41 -2.90
C ALA A 94 -14.79 5.27 -4.44
N LYS A 95 -13.81 4.51 -5.00
CA LYS A 95 -13.62 4.36 -6.45
C LYS A 95 -14.85 3.87 -7.19
N SER A 96 -15.50 2.79 -6.70
CA SER A 96 -16.67 2.18 -7.35
C SER A 96 -17.90 3.08 -7.27
N ALA A 97 -18.18 3.69 -6.10
CA ALA A 97 -19.28 4.64 -5.93
C ALA A 97 -19.11 5.88 -6.84
N ARG A 98 -17.88 6.41 -6.92
CA ARG A 98 -17.58 7.55 -7.79
C ARG A 98 -17.81 7.21 -9.26
N SER A 99 -17.33 6.06 -9.72
CA SER A 99 -17.51 5.61 -11.09
C SER A 99 -18.99 5.36 -11.42
N MET A 100 -19.76 4.81 -10.48
CA MET A 100 -21.21 4.63 -10.62
C MET A 100 -21.92 5.97 -10.86
N MET A 101 -21.62 7.00 -10.04
CA MET A 101 -22.21 8.34 -10.19
C MET A 101 -21.83 8.99 -11.53
N GLU A 102 -20.56 8.88 -11.94
CA GLU A 102 -20.06 9.41 -13.21
C GLU A 102 -20.73 8.76 -14.43
N ILE A 103 -20.83 7.43 -14.43
CA ILE A 103 -21.50 6.67 -15.49
C ILE A 103 -22.98 7.02 -15.54
N SER A 104 -23.66 7.13 -14.39
CA SER A 104 -25.07 7.53 -14.30
C SER A 104 -25.29 8.93 -14.89
N LYS A 105 -24.42 9.89 -14.59
CA LYS A 105 -24.49 11.23 -15.20
C LYS A 105 -24.33 11.18 -16.71
N LEU A 106 -23.32 10.45 -17.20
CA LEU A 106 -23.09 10.31 -18.63
C LEU A 106 -24.28 9.65 -19.35
N ALA A 107 -24.93 8.65 -18.73
CA ALA A 107 -26.10 7.97 -19.27
C ALA A 107 -27.32 8.90 -19.31
N LEU A 108 -27.67 9.53 -18.19
CA LEU A 108 -28.85 10.43 -18.08
C LEU A 108 -28.70 11.65 -18.97
N THR A 109 -27.48 12.18 -19.16
CA THR A 109 -27.20 13.28 -20.09
C THR A 109 -26.97 12.81 -21.55
N LYS A 110 -27.24 11.53 -21.85
CA LYS A 110 -27.14 10.92 -23.20
C LYS A 110 -25.77 11.00 -23.85
N LYS A 111 -24.72 11.09 -23.05
CA LYS A 111 -23.32 11.11 -23.55
C LYS A 111 -22.76 9.71 -23.80
N ILE A 112 -23.38 8.69 -23.23
CA ILE A 112 -23.09 7.27 -23.46
C ILE A 112 -24.39 6.50 -23.67
N ARG A 113 -24.31 5.35 -24.35
CA ARG A 113 -25.47 4.56 -24.76
C ARG A 113 -25.37 3.07 -24.46
N ASN A 114 -24.17 2.56 -24.23
CA ASN A 114 -23.98 1.13 -24.01
C ASN A 114 -22.77 0.88 -23.10
N VAL A 115 -23.06 0.46 -21.87
CA VAL A 115 -22.11 0.31 -20.77
C VAL A 115 -21.88 -1.17 -20.50
N LEU A 116 -20.63 -1.59 -20.47
CA LEU A 116 -20.22 -2.89 -19.96
C LEU A 116 -19.58 -2.74 -18.57
N LEU A 117 -20.06 -3.48 -17.60
CA LEU A 117 -19.51 -3.57 -16.25
C LEU A 117 -18.83 -4.91 -16.09
N ILE A 118 -17.53 -4.88 -15.82
CA ILE A 118 -16.67 -6.05 -15.80
C ILE A 118 -16.11 -6.22 -14.40
N SER A 119 -16.13 -7.46 -13.89
CA SER A 119 -15.45 -7.82 -12.66
C SER A 119 -14.80 -9.22 -12.77
N ASN A 120 -14.13 -9.67 -11.72
CA ASN A 120 -13.44 -10.96 -11.66
C ASN A 120 -14.36 -12.17 -11.85
N SER A 121 -15.67 -12.03 -11.52
CA SER A 121 -16.70 -13.07 -11.69
C SER A 121 -18.00 -12.48 -12.20
N ALA A 122 -18.90 -13.32 -12.73
CA ALA A 122 -20.24 -12.91 -13.15
C ALA A 122 -21.03 -12.32 -11.98
N ASP A 123 -21.05 -13.00 -10.84
CA ASP A 123 -21.77 -12.54 -9.64
C ASP A 123 -21.29 -11.17 -9.16
N ASN A 124 -19.98 -10.92 -9.17
CA ASN A 124 -19.42 -9.62 -8.80
C ASN A 124 -19.74 -8.54 -9.84
N ALA A 125 -19.75 -8.88 -11.13
CA ALA A 125 -20.17 -7.97 -12.18
C ALA A 125 -21.66 -7.60 -12.07
N GLU A 126 -22.53 -8.56 -11.77
CA GLU A 126 -23.96 -8.32 -11.51
C GLU A 126 -24.18 -7.43 -10.29
N ARG A 127 -23.40 -7.61 -9.22
CA ARG A 127 -23.45 -6.73 -8.04
C ARG A 127 -23.12 -5.27 -8.38
N LEU A 128 -22.27 -5.01 -9.38
CA LEU A 128 -22.00 -3.64 -9.85
C LEU A 128 -23.23 -3.00 -10.52
N LEU A 129 -24.17 -3.78 -11.07
CA LEU A 129 -25.41 -3.26 -11.66
C LEU A 129 -26.41 -2.78 -10.60
N LEU A 130 -26.44 -3.41 -9.41
CA LEU A 130 -27.48 -3.16 -8.41
C LEU A 130 -27.63 -1.68 -8.02
N PRO A 131 -26.55 -0.92 -7.74
CA PRO A 131 -26.67 0.51 -7.44
C PRO A 131 -27.27 1.34 -8.59
N PHE A 132 -26.96 1.01 -9.85
CA PHE A 132 -27.55 1.68 -11.01
C PHE A 132 -29.03 1.37 -11.10
N MET A 133 -29.42 0.11 -11.00
CA MET A 133 -30.80 -0.34 -11.07
C MET A 133 -31.64 0.32 -9.97
N ALA A 134 -31.18 0.31 -8.71
CA ALA A 134 -31.88 0.88 -7.59
C ALA A 134 -32.11 2.39 -7.76
N ASN A 135 -31.06 3.15 -8.15
CA ASN A 135 -31.17 4.58 -8.37
C ASN A 135 -32.05 4.92 -9.57
N PHE A 136 -31.95 4.19 -10.68
CA PHE A 136 -32.77 4.47 -11.87
C PHE A 136 -34.24 4.03 -11.71
N GLU A 137 -34.52 3.12 -10.80
CA GLU A 137 -35.88 2.64 -10.52
C GLU A 137 -36.57 3.50 -9.45
N GLU A 138 -35.85 3.91 -8.39
CA GLU A 138 -36.45 4.37 -7.16
C GLU A 138 -36.00 5.74 -6.66
N ASN A 139 -34.97 6.34 -7.28
CA ASN A 139 -34.49 7.66 -6.88
C ASN A 139 -35.47 8.73 -7.37
N GLN A 140 -36.22 9.34 -6.45
CA GLN A 140 -37.29 10.27 -6.75
C GLN A 140 -36.78 11.54 -7.47
N ARG A 141 -35.56 12.02 -7.13
CA ARG A 141 -34.94 13.19 -7.79
C ARG A 141 -34.59 12.90 -9.25
N ILE A 142 -34.07 11.67 -9.52
CA ILE A 142 -33.80 11.26 -10.90
C ILE A 142 -35.12 11.11 -11.68
N ILE A 143 -36.15 10.53 -11.06
CA ILE A 143 -37.46 10.33 -11.69
C ILE A 143 -38.10 11.69 -11.98
N GLN A 144 -38.04 12.65 -11.03
CA GLN A 144 -38.64 13.98 -11.22
C GLN A 144 -37.93 14.76 -12.36
N ASP A 145 -36.60 14.74 -12.39
CA ASP A 145 -35.83 15.60 -13.31
C ASP A 145 -35.56 14.95 -14.69
N TYR A 146 -35.40 13.62 -14.74
CA TYR A 146 -35.07 12.86 -15.99
C TYR A 146 -36.15 11.90 -16.44
N GLY A 147 -37.25 11.79 -15.68
CA GLY A 147 -38.33 10.83 -15.92
C GLY A 147 -38.02 9.41 -15.41
N GLN A 148 -39.03 8.57 -15.38
CA GLN A 148 -38.87 7.17 -15.00
C GLN A 148 -37.90 6.46 -15.91
N GLN A 149 -36.89 5.80 -15.35
CA GLN A 149 -35.82 5.15 -16.13
C GLN A 149 -36.05 3.66 -16.31
N LYS A 150 -36.84 3.01 -15.46
CA LYS A 150 -37.19 1.58 -15.60
C LYS A 150 -38.02 1.34 -16.85
N LYS A 151 -37.53 0.48 -17.73
CA LYS A 151 -38.19 0.10 -18.96
C LYS A 151 -38.76 -1.31 -18.86
N THR A 152 -40.09 -1.46 -18.95
CA THR A 152 -40.77 -2.75 -18.92
C THR A 152 -40.26 -3.65 -20.05
N GLY A 153 -39.93 -4.93 -19.73
CA GLY A 153 -39.42 -5.91 -20.68
C GLY A 153 -37.95 -5.77 -21.06
N ALA A 154 -37.22 -4.84 -20.39
CA ALA A 154 -35.77 -4.65 -20.59
C ALA A 154 -35.06 -4.35 -19.26
N TRP A 155 -35.47 -5.03 -18.18
CA TRP A 155 -34.98 -4.81 -16.82
C TRP A 155 -34.77 -6.19 -16.16
N GLU A 156 -33.64 -6.84 -16.50
CA GLU A 156 -33.32 -8.19 -16.07
C GLU A 156 -32.04 -8.19 -15.23
N THR A 157 -31.88 -9.24 -14.41
CA THR A 157 -30.63 -9.47 -13.69
C THR A 157 -29.49 -9.68 -14.70
N GLY A 158 -28.41 -8.91 -14.55
CA GLY A 158 -27.26 -8.96 -15.46
C GLY A 158 -27.30 -8.03 -16.67
N GLU A 159 -28.50 -7.58 -17.09
CA GLU A 159 -28.63 -6.61 -18.20
C GLU A 159 -29.92 -5.78 -18.09
N PHE A 160 -29.84 -4.47 -18.31
CA PHE A 160 -31.03 -3.62 -18.42
C PHE A 160 -30.83 -2.45 -19.37
N THR A 161 -31.93 -1.92 -19.86
CA THR A 161 -31.94 -0.70 -20.71
C THR A 161 -32.85 0.35 -20.10
N CYS A 162 -32.31 1.56 -19.88
CA CYS A 162 -33.05 2.71 -19.36
C CYS A 162 -33.97 3.35 -20.42
N MET A 163 -34.98 4.10 -19.96
CA MET A 163 -35.80 4.94 -20.83
C MET A 163 -35.00 6.05 -21.54
N CYS A 164 -33.89 6.52 -20.93
CA CYS A 164 -32.96 7.44 -21.61
C CYS A 164 -32.24 6.82 -22.81
N GLY A 165 -32.36 5.51 -23.04
CA GLY A 165 -31.79 4.76 -24.16
C GLY A 165 -30.42 4.14 -23.91
N CYS A 166 -29.86 4.29 -22.71
CA CYS A 166 -28.60 3.65 -22.32
C CYS A 166 -28.85 2.21 -21.83
N SER A 167 -28.04 1.25 -22.29
CA SER A 167 -28.05 -0.12 -21.78
C SER A 167 -26.83 -0.40 -20.92
N PHE A 168 -27.02 -1.29 -19.95
CA PHE A 168 -26.00 -1.73 -19.00
C PHE A 168 -25.96 -3.25 -19.02
N ARG A 169 -24.78 -3.84 -19.07
CA ARG A 169 -24.58 -5.29 -19.03
C ARG A 169 -23.40 -5.66 -18.16
N ALA A 170 -23.61 -6.62 -17.28
CA ALA A 170 -22.58 -7.25 -16.45
C ALA A 170 -21.89 -8.38 -17.21
N ILE A 171 -20.57 -8.50 -17.09
CA ILE A 171 -19.79 -9.57 -17.70
C ILE A 171 -18.67 -9.95 -16.72
N GLY A 172 -18.62 -11.22 -16.33
CA GLY A 172 -17.50 -11.77 -15.57
C GLY A 172 -16.27 -12.01 -16.45
N ALA A 173 -15.09 -11.93 -15.86
CA ALA A 173 -13.84 -12.20 -16.56
C ALA A 173 -13.86 -13.57 -17.25
N GLY A 174 -13.43 -13.62 -18.51
CA GLY A 174 -13.41 -14.85 -19.32
C GLY A 174 -14.74 -15.20 -20.01
N GLN A 175 -15.86 -14.55 -19.68
CA GLN A 175 -17.11 -14.76 -20.39
C GLN A 175 -17.04 -14.15 -21.81
N SER A 176 -17.87 -14.68 -22.74
CA SER A 176 -17.92 -14.14 -24.10
C SER A 176 -18.57 -12.76 -24.12
N PRO A 177 -17.86 -11.71 -24.54
CA PRO A 177 -18.45 -10.38 -24.68
C PRO A 177 -19.16 -10.21 -26.04
N ARG A 178 -19.34 -11.29 -26.82
CA ARG A 178 -20.04 -11.24 -28.10
C ARG A 178 -21.53 -11.01 -27.88
N GLY A 179 -22.16 -10.29 -28.82
CA GLY A 179 -23.59 -9.97 -28.74
C GLY A 179 -23.93 -8.80 -27.81
N THR A 180 -22.94 -8.01 -27.39
CA THR A 180 -23.13 -6.84 -26.50
C THR A 180 -23.66 -5.59 -27.20
N ARG A 181 -24.13 -5.72 -28.43
CA ARG A 181 -24.77 -4.59 -29.14
C ARG A 181 -26.16 -4.33 -28.58
N ASN A 182 -26.40 -3.06 -28.22
CA ASN A 182 -27.76 -2.60 -27.95
C ASN A 182 -28.30 -1.96 -29.23
N LYS A 183 -29.24 -2.62 -29.93
CA LYS A 183 -29.72 -2.22 -31.24
C LYS A 183 -28.54 -1.99 -32.23
N ASN A 184 -28.29 -0.74 -32.66
CA ASN A 184 -27.21 -0.38 -33.56
C ASN A 184 -25.95 0.14 -32.87
N PHE A 185 -25.94 0.22 -31.51
CA PHE A 185 -24.85 0.81 -30.74
C PHE A 185 -23.91 -0.26 -30.20
N ARG A 186 -22.63 -0.15 -30.53
CA ARG A 186 -21.57 -0.89 -29.86
C ARG A 186 -21.31 -0.30 -28.45
N PRO A 187 -20.71 -1.05 -27.53
CA PRO A 187 -20.27 -0.48 -26.25
C PRO A 187 -19.43 0.79 -26.46
N ASP A 188 -19.75 1.84 -25.70
CA ASP A 188 -19.05 3.11 -25.67
C ASP A 188 -18.50 3.48 -24.29
N PHE A 189 -18.80 2.65 -23.28
CA PHE A 189 -18.20 2.69 -21.97
C PHE A 189 -17.92 1.28 -21.45
N ILE A 190 -16.68 1.04 -20.99
CA ILE A 190 -16.28 -0.18 -20.28
C ILE A 190 -15.75 0.22 -18.92
N LEU A 191 -16.38 -0.26 -17.84
CA LEU A 191 -15.86 -0.23 -16.48
C LEU A 191 -15.32 -1.61 -16.13
N VAL A 192 -14.05 -1.69 -15.76
CA VAL A 192 -13.42 -2.88 -15.18
C VAL A 192 -13.17 -2.59 -13.71
N ASP A 193 -13.90 -3.26 -12.80
CA ASP A 193 -13.81 -3.01 -11.36
C ASP A 193 -13.40 -4.29 -10.62
N ASP A 194 -12.33 -4.18 -9.82
CA ASP A 194 -11.74 -5.24 -9.01
C ASP A 194 -11.59 -6.58 -9.79
N ILE A 195 -10.87 -6.52 -10.92
CA ILE A 195 -10.68 -7.64 -11.86
C ILE A 195 -9.71 -8.70 -11.35
N ASP A 196 -8.78 -8.33 -10.46
CA ASP A 196 -7.72 -9.20 -9.95
C ASP A 196 -8.13 -9.84 -8.63
N THR A 197 -7.73 -11.11 -8.43
CA THR A 197 -7.85 -11.84 -7.16
C THR A 197 -6.49 -12.35 -6.71
N ASP A 198 -6.30 -12.49 -5.38
CA ASP A 198 -5.05 -13.01 -4.83
C ASP A 198 -4.71 -14.42 -5.35
N GLU A 199 -5.73 -15.26 -5.54
CA GLU A 199 -5.53 -16.62 -6.05
C GLU A 199 -4.99 -16.62 -7.48
N GLU A 200 -5.58 -15.81 -8.36
CA GLU A 200 -5.16 -15.75 -9.76
C GLU A 200 -3.80 -15.10 -9.93
N CYS A 201 -3.49 -14.07 -9.11
CA CYS A 201 -2.19 -13.38 -9.15
C CYS A 201 -1.00 -14.26 -8.74
N ARG A 202 -1.25 -15.42 -8.10
CA ARG A 202 -0.20 -16.43 -7.85
C ARG A 202 0.20 -17.20 -9.10
N ASN A 203 -0.58 -17.10 -10.18
CA ASN A 203 -0.33 -17.80 -11.43
C ASN A 203 -0.21 -16.81 -12.60
N PRO A 204 1.02 -16.49 -13.07
CA PRO A 204 1.25 -15.55 -14.16
C PRO A 204 0.52 -15.90 -15.47
N GLU A 205 0.32 -17.19 -15.77
CA GLU A 205 -0.39 -17.62 -16.99
C GLU A 205 -1.90 -17.30 -16.90
N ARG A 206 -2.51 -17.36 -15.70
CA ARG A 206 -3.90 -16.91 -15.51
C ARG A 206 -4.03 -15.41 -15.76
N ILE A 207 -3.13 -14.61 -15.22
CA ILE A 207 -3.10 -13.16 -15.45
C ILE A 207 -2.91 -12.83 -16.92
N LYS A 208 -1.98 -13.51 -17.59
CA LYS A 208 -1.73 -13.35 -19.03
C LYS A 208 -2.97 -13.70 -19.87
N THR A 209 -3.65 -14.79 -19.54
CA THR A 209 -4.87 -15.24 -20.23
C THR A 209 -6.02 -14.24 -20.03
N LYS A 210 -6.21 -13.74 -18.80
CA LYS A 210 -7.22 -12.74 -18.46
C LYS A 210 -6.92 -11.41 -19.18
N TRP A 211 -5.67 -10.96 -19.19
CA TRP A 211 -5.26 -9.76 -19.90
C TRP A 211 -5.48 -9.89 -21.42
N LYS A 212 -5.12 -11.04 -21.99
CA LYS A 212 -5.39 -11.34 -23.40
C LYS A 212 -6.88 -11.26 -23.72
N TRP A 213 -7.74 -11.80 -22.85
CA TRP A 213 -9.19 -11.69 -23.01
C TRP A 213 -9.67 -10.23 -22.99
N LEU A 214 -9.14 -9.38 -22.11
CA LEU A 214 -9.44 -7.95 -22.07
C LEU A 214 -9.06 -7.26 -23.40
N GLU A 215 -7.87 -7.52 -23.92
CA GLU A 215 -7.34 -6.86 -25.13
C GLU A 215 -7.94 -7.41 -26.43
N GLU A 216 -8.14 -8.72 -26.55
CA GLU A 216 -8.52 -9.37 -27.81
C GLU A 216 -10.02 -9.60 -27.95
N ALA A 217 -10.75 -9.78 -26.84
CA ALA A 217 -12.17 -10.09 -26.87
C ALA A 217 -13.04 -8.93 -26.42
N LEU A 218 -12.72 -8.28 -25.30
CA LEU A 218 -13.57 -7.25 -24.69
C LEU A 218 -13.42 -5.88 -25.37
N ILE A 219 -12.23 -5.30 -25.38
CA ILE A 219 -11.99 -3.95 -25.93
C ILE A 219 -12.41 -3.85 -27.41
N PRO A 220 -12.18 -4.85 -28.29
CA PRO A 220 -12.62 -4.80 -29.68
C PRO A 220 -14.14 -4.84 -29.90
N THR A 221 -14.96 -5.01 -28.86
CA THR A 221 -16.41 -4.83 -28.95
C THR A 221 -16.79 -3.38 -29.20
N MET A 222 -15.96 -2.44 -28.83
CA MET A 222 -16.17 -1.00 -29.03
C MET A 222 -16.02 -0.59 -30.50
N SER A 223 -16.47 0.63 -30.83
CA SER A 223 -16.35 1.18 -32.17
C SER A 223 -15.01 1.86 -32.39
N VAL A 224 -14.33 1.57 -33.48
CA VAL A 224 -13.05 2.20 -33.84
C VAL A 224 -13.22 3.70 -34.11
N SER A 225 -14.29 4.09 -34.79
CA SER A 225 -14.58 5.49 -35.18
C SER A 225 -15.43 6.26 -34.18
N GLY A 226 -16.04 5.54 -33.21
CA GLY A 226 -16.95 6.15 -32.24
C GLY A 226 -16.22 6.73 -31.01
N ASN A 227 -17.05 7.25 -30.10
CA ASN A 227 -16.59 7.58 -28.76
C ASN A 227 -16.38 6.28 -27.96
N TYR A 228 -15.40 6.28 -27.06
CA TYR A 228 -15.18 5.18 -26.12
C TYR A 228 -14.53 5.68 -24.84
N ARG A 229 -14.94 5.10 -23.72
CA ARG A 229 -14.27 5.29 -22.43
C ARG A 229 -14.00 3.94 -21.81
N ILE A 230 -12.78 3.73 -21.38
CA ILE A 230 -12.35 2.52 -20.68
C ILE A 230 -11.80 2.97 -19.34
N LEU A 231 -12.42 2.52 -18.25
CA LEU A 231 -12.05 2.85 -16.89
C LEU A 231 -11.72 1.58 -16.13
N PHE A 232 -10.52 1.49 -15.61
CA PHE A 232 -10.09 0.45 -14.69
C PHE A 232 -10.07 0.99 -13.27
N ASN A 233 -10.78 0.33 -12.39
CA ASN A 233 -10.73 0.54 -10.94
C ASN A 233 -10.15 -0.70 -10.27
N GLY A 234 -9.26 -0.52 -9.30
CA GLY A 234 -8.73 -1.63 -8.51
C GLY A 234 -7.56 -1.19 -7.65
N ASN A 235 -7.01 -2.14 -6.90
CA ASN A 235 -5.78 -2.00 -6.15
C ASN A 235 -4.67 -2.76 -6.87
N ILE A 236 -3.42 -2.33 -6.69
CA ILE A 236 -2.26 -3.12 -7.10
C ILE A 236 -2.03 -4.17 -6.02
N ILE A 237 -2.52 -5.40 -6.24
CA ILE A 237 -2.49 -6.47 -5.23
C ILE A 237 -1.33 -7.45 -5.39
N ALA A 238 -0.64 -7.41 -6.53
CA ALA A 238 0.49 -8.28 -6.83
C ALA A 238 1.52 -7.60 -7.74
N PRO A 239 2.78 -8.09 -7.80
CA PRO A 239 3.79 -7.61 -8.73
C PRO A 239 3.41 -7.76 -10.21
N ASP A 240 2.67 -8.83 -10.57
CA ASP A 240 2.01 -9.01 -11.87
C ASP A 240 0.50 -9.19 -11.65
N CYS A 241 -0.30 -8.27 -12.16
CA CYS A 241 -1.75 -8.28 -12.11
C CYS A 241 -2.32 -7.45 -13.27
N CYS A 242 -3.60 -7.63 -13.59
CA CYS A 242 -4.25 -6.93 -14.72
C CYS A 242 -4.23 -5.40 -14.53
N ILE A 243 -4.43 -4.91 -13.31
CA ILE A 243 -4.34 -3.46 -13.01
C ILE A 243 -2.96 -2.91 -13.36
N LYS A 244 -1.88 -3.64 -13.08
CA LYS A 244 -0.52 -3.18 -13.39
C LYS A 244 -0.28 -3.11 -14.90
N ARG A 245 -0.74 -4.10 -15.65
CA ARG A 245 -0.71 -4.09 -17.12
C ARG A 245 -1.57 -2.98 -17.72
N ALA A 246 -2.73 -2.70 -17.10
CA ALA A 246 -3.56 -1.55 -17.48
C ALA A 246 -2.84 -0.21 -17.23
N ILE A 247 -2.08 -0.09 -16.13
CA ILE A 247 -1.24 1.08 -15.83
C ILE A 247 -0.17 1.28 -16.91
N GLU A 248 0.52 0.23 -17.32
CA GLU A 248 1.51 0.27 -18.40
C GLU A 248 0.86 0.76 -19.68
N LYS A 249 -0.29 0.19 -20.06
CA LYS A 249 -1.04 0.59 -21.25
C LYS A 249 -1.52 2.04 -21.19
N ALA A 250 -2.08 2.47 -20.07
CA ALA A 250 -2.52 3.85 -19.88
C ALA A 250 -1.34 4.84 -19.95
N THR A 251 -0.16 4.43 -19.49
CA THR A 251 1.07 5.23 -19.57
C THR A 251 1.54 5.42 -21.02
N GLU A 252 1.49 4.36 -21.83
CA GLU A 252 1.75 4.47 -23.28
C GLU A 252 0.75 5.41 -23.96
N LEU A 253 -0.54 5.26 -23.64
CA LEU A 253 -1.62 6.07 -24.22
C LEU A 253 -1.59 7.53 -23.75
N LYS A 254 -0.99 7.82 -22.60
CA LYS A 254 -0.79 9.19 -22.10
C LYS A 254 0.04 10.02 -23.07
N ALA A 255 1.05 9.44 -23.71
CA ALA A 255 1.85 10.12 -24.74
C ALA A 255 1.01 10.53 -25.97
N LYS A 256 -0.12 9.83 -26.21
CA LYS A 256 -1.08 10.14 -27.27
C LYS A 256 -2.22 11.07 -26.81
N GLY A 257 -2.20 11.54 -25.56
CA GLY A 257 -3.23 12.43 -24.99
C GLY A 257 -4.56 11.75 -24.66
N ILE A 258 -4.66 10.41 -24.70
CA ILE A 258 -5.90 9.66 -24.48
C ILE A 258 -5.82 8.70 -23.28
N GLY A 259 -4.75 8.75 -22.49
CA GLY A 259 -4.54 7.88 -21.32
C GLY A 259 -4.23 8.65 -20.06
N HIS A 260 -4.60 8.09 -18.90
CA HIS A 260 -4.23 8.61 -17.58
C HIS A 260 -4.12 7.50 -16.52
N VAL A 261 -3.23 7.70 -15.58
CA VAL A 261 -3.03 6.83 -14.43
C VAL A 261 -3.09 7.65 -13.15
N ASP A 262 -3.97 7.25 -12.24
CA ASP A 262 -4.03 7.73 -10.86
C ASP A 262 -3.70 6.59 -9.90
N ILE A 263 -2.55 6.66 -9.23
CA ILE A 263 -2.22 5.78 -8.10
C ILE A 263 -2.38 6.60 -6.83
N ILE A 264 -3.44 6.34 -6.08
CA ILE A 264 -3.80 7.11 -4.88
C ILE A 264 -3.83 6.15 -3.68
N ASN A 265 -2.94 6.39 -2.74
CA ASN A 265 -2.88 5.65 -1.47
C ASN A 265 -3.72 6.35 -0.41
N ILE A 266 -4.06 5.64 0.67
CA ILE A 266 -4.82 6.23 1.80
C ILE A 266 -4.10 7.44 2.41
N ARG A 267 -2.76 7.47 2.32
CA ARG A 267 -1.91 8.60 2.68
C ARG A 267 -1.10 9.08 1.50
N GLY A 268 -0.97 10.40 1.37
CA GLY A 268 -0.13 11.03 0.35
C GLY A 268 1.36 10.92 0.68
N LYS A 269 2.21 11.43 -0.23
CA LYS A 269 3.67 11.50 -0.04
C LYS A 269 4.07 12.28 1.21
N ASN A 270 3.20 13.13 1.70
CA ASN A 270 3.38 13.87 2.96
C ASN A 270 3.07 13.05 4.21
N GLY A 271 2.67 11.79 4.09
CA GLY A 271 2.28 10.91 5.19
C GLY A 271 0.91 11.20 5.79
N LEU A 272 0.16 12.16 5.25
CA LEU A 272 -1.17 12.54 5.73
C LEU A 272 -2.27 11.93 4.86
N SER A 273 -3.47 11.81 5.42
CA SER A 273 -4.67 11.37 4.71
C SER A 273 -4.86 12.15 3.41
N VAL A 274 -5.21 11.45 2.33
CA VAL A 274 -5.55 12.08 1.05
C VAL A 274 -7.02 12.54 1.01
N TRP A 275 -7.81 12.08 1.98
CA TRP A 275 -9.22 12.43 2.13
C TRP A 275 -9.59 12.59 3.61
N PRO A 276 -9.08 13.66 4.27
CA PRO A 276 -9.26 13.87 5.71
C PRO A 276 -10.71 14.09 6.12
N GLU A 277 -11.57 14.55 5.21
CA GLU A 277 -13.00 14.76 5.46
C GLU A 277 -13.74 13.44 5.72
N LYS A 278 -13.20 12.30 5.26
CA LYS A 278 -13.75 10.96 5.52
C LYS A 278 -12.89 10.15 6.47
N ASN A 279 -11.59 10.15 6.27
CA ASN A 279 -10.64 9.27 6.95
C ASN A 279 -9.67 10.13 7.77
N SER A 280 -9.93 10.31 9.06
CA SER A 280 -9.00 11.00 9.96
C SER A 280 -7.68 10.23 10.11
N GLU A 281 -6.64 10.89 10.61
CA GLU A 281 -5.35 10.22 10.83
C GLU A 281 -5.47 9.14 11.91
N GLU A 282 -6.27 9.40 12.94
CA GLU A 282 -6.53 8.49 14.04
C GLU A 282 -7.27 7.25 13.57
N ASP A 283 -8.31 7.41 12.73
CA ASP A 283 -9.07 6.29 12.17
C ASP A 283 -8.18 5.43 11.26
N ILE A 284 -7.35 6.05 10.42
CA ILE A 284 -6.40 5.33 9.58
C ILE A 284 -5.41 4.53 10.43
N ASP A 285 -4.81 5.14 11.48
CA ASP A 285 -3.84 4.44 12.33
C ASP A 285 -4.50 3.28 13.08
N LEU A 286 -5.69 3.50 13.62
CA LEU A 286 -6.46 2.46 14.29
C LEU A 286 -6.77 1.31 13.33
N PHE A 287 -7.28 1.60 12.16
CA PHE A 287 -7.63 0.57 11.18
C PHE A 287 -6.41 -0.21 10.67
N LEU A 288 -5.31 0.48 10.36
CA LEU A 288 -4.07 -0.17 9.94
C LEU A 288 -3.47 -1.06 11.03
N SER A 289 -3.75 -0.81 12.31
CA SER A 289 -3.34 -1.68 13.42
C SER A 289 -4.08 -3.02 13.46
N LEU A 290 -5.24 -3.13 12.81
CA LEU A 290 -6.05 -4.36 12.75
C LEU A 290 -5.56 -5.37 11.71
N VAL A 291 -4.71 -4.95 10.78
CA VAL A 291 -4.22 -5.77 9.67
C VAL A 291 -2.71 -5.93 9.72
N SER A 292 -2.19 -6.97 9.08
CA SER A 292 -0.74 -7.12 8.93
C SER A 292 -0.17 -6.01 8.03
N ALA A 293 1.12 -5.68 8.20
CA ALA A 293 1.76 -4.68 7.34
C ALA A 293 1.76 -5.07 5.86
N ALA A 294 1.92 -6.34 5.54
CA ALA A 294 1.81 -6.83 4.16
C ALA A 294 0.41 -6.54 3.58
N ALA A 295 -0.66 -6.84 4.34
CA ALA A 295 -2.03 -6.53 3.94
C ALA A 295 -2.25 -5.01 3.82
N ALA A 296 -1.74 -4.22 4.77
CA ALA A 296 -1.80 -2.77 4.72
C ALA A 296 -1.11 -2.21 3.48
N GLN A 297 0.10 -2.67 3.17
CA GLN A 297 0.85 -2.25 1.98
C GLN A 297 0.09 -2.56 0.68
N LYS A 298 -0.49 -3.74 0.57
CA LYS A 298 -1.28 -4.15 -0.59
C LYS A 298 -2.56 -3.33 -0.75
N GLU A 299 -3.39 -3.27 0.29
CA GLU A 299 -4.76 -2.76 0.19
C GLU A 299 -4.86 -1.23 0.29
N PHE A 300 -3.94 -0.60 1.06
CA PHE A 300 -4.01 0.84 1.35
C PHE A 300 -2.87 1.66 0.73
N PHE A 301 -1.80 1.00 0.27
CA PHE A 301 -0.64 1.69 -0.30
C PHE A 301 -0.28 1.25 -1.73
N ASN A 302 -1.09 0.39 -2.36
CA ASN A 302 -0.83 -0.12 -3.72
C ASN A 302 0.60 -0.68 -3.89
N ASN A 303 1.15 -1.22 -2.82
CA ASN A 303 2.51 -1.73 -2.73
C ASN A 303 2.50 -3.19 -2.28
N PRO A 304 2.21 -4.15 -3.17
CA PRO A 304 2.19 -5.57 -2.81
C PRO A 304 3.60 -6.03 -2.46
N VAL A 305 3.83 -6.31 -1.20
CA VAL A 305 5.07 -6.86 -0.68
C VAL A 305 4.91 -8.37 -0.56
N VAL A 306 5.84 -9.10 -1.15
CA VAL A 306 5.85 -10.57 -1.06
C VAL A 306 6.54 -10.94 0.25
N ASP A 307 5.82 -11.63 1.14
CA ASP A 307 6.42 -12.19 2.36
C ASP A 307 7.51 -13.20 2.01
N GLY A 308 8.65 -13.09 2.68
CA GLY A 308 9.70 -14.10 2.59
C GLY A 308 10.57 -14.06 1.34
N GLY A 309 10.66 -12.91 0.64
CA GLY A 309 11.47 -12.79 -0.57
C GLY A 309 12.96 -13.06 -0.35
N VAL A 310 13.56 -12.54 0.74
CA VAL A 310 14.96 -12.75 1.12
C VAL A 310 15.06 -13.48 2.46
N PHE A 311 14.34 -13.00 3.48
CA PHE A 311 14.32 -13.62 4.80
C PHE A 311 13.01 -14.41 4.97
N ALA A 312 12.99 -15.65 4.49
CA ALA A 312 11.77 -16.48 4.45
C ALA A 312 11.19 -16.76 5.85
N GLU A 313 12.07 -17.06 6.81
CA GLU A 313 11.70 -17.33 8.19
C GLU A 313 12.64 -16.58 9.15
N ILE A 314 12.09 -16.07 10.24
CA ILE A 314 12.84 -15.39 11.29
C ILE A 314 12.96 -16.30 12.50
N THR A 315 14.20 -16.62 12.89
CA THR A 315 14.48 -17.48 14.04
C THR A 315 14.47 -16.70 15.34
N TYR A 316 13.60 -17.10 16.27
CA TYR A 316 13.63 -16.64 17.64
C TYR A 316 14.30 -17.68 18.54
N GLY A 317 15.07 -17.23 19.53
CA GLY A 317 15.72 -18.13 20.45
C GLY A 317 16.20 -17.45 21.73
N LYS A 318 16.54 -18.27 22.74
CA LYS A 318 17.08 -17.78 24.01
C LYS A 318 18.46 -17.19 23.82
N VAL A 319 18.65 -15.96 24.31
CA VAL A 319 19.96 -15.31 24.33
C VAL A 319 20.79 -15.90 25.49
N PRO A 320 22.01 -16.36 25.22
CA PRO A 320 22.93 -16.79 26.29
C PRO A 320 23.19 -15.66 27.31
N ALA A 321 23.65 -16.03 28.53
CA ALA A 321 24.06 -15.04 29.53
C ALA A 321 25.06 -14.04 28.91
N LEU A 322 24.86 -12.74 29.13
CA LEU A 322 25.64 -11.69 28.46
C LEU A 322 27.15 -11.78 28.75
N SER A 323 27.52 -12.33 29.92
CA SER A 323 28.92 -12.61 30.30
C SER A 323 29.62 -13.66 29.41
N ARG A 324 28.88 -14.45 28.64
CA ARG A 324 29.45 -15.44 27.71
C ARG A 324 29.94 -14.82 26.41
N PHE A 325 29.48 -13.61 26.07
CA PHE A 325 29.94 -12.90 24.89
C PHE A 325 31.28 -12.20 25.22
N LYS A 326 32.27 -12.38 24.36
CA LYS A 326 33.57 -11.70 24.47
C LYS A 326 33.41 -10.18 24.53
N PHE A 327 32.48 -9.65 23.75
CA PHE A 327 32.00 -8.27 23.77
C PHE A 327 30.65 -8.18 23.06
N LEU A 328 29.95 -7.07 23.26
CA LEU A 328 28.72 -6.72 22.56
C LEU A 328 28.92 -5.44 21.75
N VAL A 329 28.10 -5.24 20.74
CA VAL A 329 28.08 -4.01 19.95
C VAL A 329 26.69 -3.39 20.06
N ILE A 330 26.64 -2.11 20.40
CA ILE A 330 25.47 -1.26 20.18
C ILE A 330 25.72 -0.50 18.90
N TYR A 331 24.90 -0.71 17.90
CA TYR A 331 24.96 -0.03 16.63
C TYR A 331 23.68 0.77 16.40
N GLY A 332 23.78 2.00 15.92
CA GLY A 332 22.63 2.84 15.63
C GLY A 332 22.67 3.47 14.25
N ASP A 333 21.51 3.51 13.61
CA ASP A 333 21.23 4.25 12.39
C ASP A 333 20.40 5.49 12.73
N PRO A 334 20.96 6.71 12.63
CA PRO A 334 20.32 7.93 13.13
C PRO A 334 19.34 8.56 12.16
N ALA A 335 18.90 7.98 11.12
CA ALA A 335 18.01 8.56 10.10
C ALA A 335 17.77 10.08 10.17
N PRO A 336 17.83 10.85 9.10
CA PRO A 336 17.70 12.31 9.13
C PRO A 336 16.29 12.75 9.58
N GLY A 337 16.22 13.80 10.45
CA GLY A 337 14.98 14.43 10.89
C GLY A 337 14.75 14.39 12.41
N GLU A 338 14.28 15.52 12.95
CA GLU A 338 14.03 15.69 14.40
C GLU A 338 12.57 15.54 14.82
N ASN A 339 11.66 15.23 13.90
CA ASN A 339 10.23 15.23 14.20
C ASN A 339 9.68 13.81 14.39
N LYS A 340 8.84 13.63 15.41
CA LYS A 340 7.95 12.44 15.56
C LYS A 340 6.84 12.41 14.51
N THR A 341 6.85 13.32 13.53
CA THR A 341 5.83 13.36 12.49
C THR A 341 5.96 12.16 11.56
N LYS A 342 4.84 11.74 10.97
CA LYS A 342 4.73 10.62 10.02
C LYS A 342 5.65 10.77 8.78
N LYS A 343 6.30 11.92 8.59
CA LYS A 343 7.26 12.21 7.51
C LYS A 343 8.71 11.78 7.82
N SER A 344 9.07 11.51 9.08
CA SER A 344 10.44 11.17 9.43
C SER A 344 10.74 9.69 9.23
N SER A 345 11.93 9.38 8.73
CA SER A 345 12.46 8.01 8.69
C SER A 345 12.58 7.44 10.10
N THR A 346 12.51 6.12 10.24
CA THR A 346 12.71 5.45 11.53
C THR A 346 14.17 5.50 11.94
N LYS A 347 14.42 5.73 13.23
CA LYS A 347 15.74 5.59 13.85
C LYS A 347 15.84 4.21 14.46
N THR A 348 17.03 3.61 14.41
CA THR A 348 17.24 2.25 14.91
C THR A 348 18.49 2.18 15.78
N VAL A 349 18.39 1.52 16.94
CA VAL A 349 19.56 1.16 17.76
C VAL A 349 19.42 -0.31 18.15
N CYS A 350 20.46 -1.10 17.86
CA CYS A 350 20.49 -2.54 18.09
C CYS A 350 21.61 -2.93 19.06
N LEU A 351 21.33 -3.80 20.03
CA LEU A 351 22.33 -4.49 20.85
C LEU A 351 22.56 -5.88 20.25
N LEU A 352 23.77 -6.13 19.80
CA LEU A 352 24.17 -7.32 19.06
C LEU A 352 25.35 -8.03 19.72
N GLY A 353 25.38 -9.33 19.62
CA GLY A 353 26.51 -10.15 20.05
C GLY A 353 26.67 -11.40 19.18
N LYS A 354 27.91 -11.87 19.01
CA LYS A 354 28.22 -13.09 18.26
C LYS A 354 28.82 -14.13 19.21
N LEU A 355 28.26 -15.34 19.19
CA LEU A 355 28.71 -16.46 20.01
C LEU A 355 28.60 -17.77 19.22
N ALA A 356 29.69 -18.52 19.11
CA ALA A 356 29.74 -19.80 18.38
C ALA A 356 29.17 -19.72 16.95
N GLY A 357 29.54 -18.67 16.19
CA GLY A 357 29.10 -18.45 14.82
C GLY A 357 27.69 -17.85 14.68
N ARG A 358 26.90 -17.76 15.76
CA ARG A 358 25.54 -17.24 15.75
C ARG A 358 25.51 -15.76 16.10
N LEU A 359 24.79 -14.97 15.33
CA LEU A 359 24.51 -13.56 15.59
C LEU A 359 23.20 -13.43 16.36
N TYR A 360 23.27 -12.81 17.53
CA TYR A 360 22.11 -12.57 18.40
C TYR A 360 21.72 -11.09 18.35
N LEU A 361 20.48 -10.80 17.94
CA LEU A 361 19.85 -9.52 18.19
C LEU A 361 19.21 -9.56 19.59
N ILE A 362 19.91 -9.02 20.56
CA ILE A 362 19.59 -9.17 22.00
C ILE A 362 18.45 -8.23 22.39
N LYS A 363 18.52 -6.97 21.96
CA LYS A 363 17.52 -5.93 22.22
C LYS A 363 17.61 -4.85 21.15
N THR A 364 16.47 -4.25 20.81
CA THR A 364 16.43 -3.19 19.81
C THR A 364 15.44 -2.09 20.17
N PHE A 365 15.73 -0.88 19.70
CA PHE A 365 14.80 0.23 19.58
C PHE A 365 14.68 0.59 18.11
N LEU A 366 13.48 0.59 17.59
CA LEU A 366 13.15 0.94 16.20
C LEU A 366 11.87 1.75 16.21
N ASP A 367 12.00 3.07 16.04
CA ASP A 367 10.87 3.99 16.04
C ASP A 367 11.25 5.35 15.44
N ARG A 368 10.24 6.20 15.29
CA ARG A 368 10.45 7.62 15.07
C ARG A 368 10.73 8.28 16.41
N GLY A 369 11.69 9.18 16.45
CA GLY A 369 12.06 9.83 17.71
C GLY A 369 12.96 11.04 17.51
N LEU A 370 13.05 11.87 18.56
CA LEU A 370 14.00 12.98 18.61
C LEU A 370 15.44 12.46 18.71
N ASN A 371 16.41 13.26 18.31
CA ASN A 371 17.82 12.90 18.41
C ASN A 371 18.26 12.64 19.87
N ALA A 372 17.68 13.35 20.83
CA ALA A 372 17.92 13.07 22.25
C ALA A 372 17.37 11.70 22.69
N GLU A 373 16.18 11.29 22.22
CA GLU A 373 15.61 9.96 22.50
C GLU A 373 16.46 8.84 21.88
N PHE A 374 17.00 9.08 20.70
CA PHE A 374 17.89 8.13 20.04
C PHE A 374 19.18 7.89 20.87
N VAL A 375 19.77 8.94 21.42
CA VAL A 375 20.92 8.81 22.34
C VAL A 375 20.51 8.11 23.65
N GLU A 376 19.31 8.38 24.16
CA GLU A 376 18.74 7.71 25.32
C GLU A 376 18.60 6.20 25.13
N TRP A 377 18.34 5.72 23.93
CA TRP A 377 18.28 4.28 23.64
C TRP A 377 19.65 3.60 23.84
N TYR A 378 20.76 4.27 23.53
CA TYR A 378 22.10 3.74 23.85
C TYR A 378 22.29 3.56 25.36
N ILE A 379 21.82 4.53 26.15
CA ILE A 379 21.93 4.47 27.61
C ILE A 379 21.12 3.30 28.15
N LYS A 380 19.88 3.17 27.74
CA LYS A 380 19.00 2.05 28.12
C LYS A 380 19.61 0.68 27.78
N LEU A 381 20.31 0.57 26.65
CA LEU A 381 21.00 -0.67 26.26
C LEU A 381 22.25 -0.90 27.12
N LEU A 382 23.03 0.13 27.47
CA LEU A 382 24.16 0.01 28.38
C LEU A 382 23.72 -0.39 29.79
N GLU A 383 22.66 0.21 30.32
CA GLU A 383 22.03 -0.13 31.59
C GLU A 383 21.53 -1.59 31.58
N PHE A 384 20.90 -2.02 30.50
CA PHE A 384 20.48 -3.42 30.32
C PHE A 384 21.65 -4.39 30.38
N VAL A 385 22.80 -4.05 29.79
CA VAL A 385 24.01 -4.88 29.89
C VAL A 385 24.57 -4.87 31.31
N GLY A 386 24.49 -3.77 32.05
CA GLY A 386 24.86 -3.66 33.46
C GLY A 386 26.31 -4.05 33.74
N GLY A 387 27.25 -3.75 32.85
CA GLY A 387 28.66 -4.06 33.01
C GLY A 387 29.04 -5.54 32.91
N LYS A 388 28.11 -6.44 32.53
CA LYS A 388 28.34 -7.89 32.45
C LYS A 388 29.35 -8.30 31.38
N THR A 389 29.61 -7.45 30.39
CA THR A 389 30.64 -7.64 29.38
C THR A 389 31.01 -6.29 28.75
N THR A 390 32.11 -6.25 27.99
CA THR A 390 32.53 -5.06 27.24
C THR A 390 31.53 -4.71 26.13
N VAL A 391 31.18 -3.43 26.04
CA VAL A 391 30.25 -2.93 24.99
C VAL A 391 30.96 -1.86 24.16
N TYR A 392 30.90 -2.02 22.85
CA TYR A 392 31.33 -0.99 21.88
C TYR A 392 30.10 -0.31 21.28
N CYS A 393 30.03 1.01 21.35
CA CYS A 393 28.95 1.80 20.78
C CYS A 393 29.39 2.46 19.48
N TYR A 394 28.63 2.19 18.42
CA TYR A 394 28.86 2.77 17.10
C TYR A 394 27.58 3.42 16.57
N MET A 395 27.75 4.43 15.74
CA MET A 395 26.67 5.11 15.01
C MET A 395 27.08 5.25 13.55
N GLU A 396 26.16 5.00 12.65
CA GLU A 396 26.37 5.25 11.24
C GLU A 396 26.76 6.71 11.00
N ASN A 397 27.89 6.93 10.33
CA ASN A 397 28.43 8.25 10.00
C ASN A 397 29.00 8.22 8.59
N ASN A 398 28.13 8.15 7.57
CA ASN A 398 28.59 8.28 6.19
C ASN A 398 28.99 9.75 5.89
N LYS A 399 29.75 9.99 4.80
CA LYS A 399 30.30 11.31 4.48
C LYS A 399 29.27 12.46 4.40
N LEU A 400 28.01 12.15 4.12
CA LEU A 400 26.91 13.13 4.10
C LEU A 400 26.39 13.43 5.51
N GLN A 401 26.65 12.55 6.47
CA GLN A 401 26.19 12.67 7.87
C GLN A 401 27.30 13.14 8.83
N ASP A 402 28.54 13.27 8.37
CA ASP A 402 29.65 13.68 9.25
C ASP A 402 29.40 15.03 9.97
N PRO A 403 28.95 16.10 9.30
CA PRO A 403 28.57 17.33 10.01
C PRO A 403 27.42 17.09 11.01
N PHE A 404 26.48 16.20 10.69
CA PHE A 404 25.33 15.89 11.54
C PHE A 404 25.76 15.13 12.81
N PHE A 405 26.64 14.14 12.69
CA PHE A 405 27.20 13.43 13.84
C PHE A 405 27.96 14.38 14.78
N GLN A 406 28.86 15.21 14.25
CA GLN A 406 29.69 16.12 15.03
C GLN A 406 28.87 17.27 15.64
N GLN A 407 27.95 17.84 14.90
CA GLN A 407 27.24 19.06 15.30
C GLN A 407 25.97 18.76 16.10
N VAL A 408 25.34 17.64 15.90
CA VAL A 408 24.06 17.30 16.54
C VAL A 408 24.27 16.25 17.65
N PHE A 409 24.81 15.08 17.33
CA PHE A 409 24.87 13.98 18.29
C PHE A 409 25.98 14.14 19.33
N GLN A 410 27.17 14.57 18.95
CA GLN A 410 28.29 14.76 19.90
C GLN A 410 27.96 15.76 21.02
N PRO A 411 27.33 16.91 20.78
CA PRO A 411 26.89 17.80 21.86
C PRO A 411 25.89 17.15 22.81
N ILE A 412 24.92 16.38 22.29
CA ILE A 412 23.92 15.65 23.10
C ILE A 412 24.64 14.64 23.99
N VAL A 413 25.52 13.81 23.42
CA VAL A 413 26.31 12.80 24.16
C VAL A 413 27.16 13.46 25.25
N ARG A 414 27.87 14.58 24.95
CA ARG A 414 28.69 15.31 25.92
C ARG A 414 27.85 15.87 27.08
N ARG A 415 26.67 16.45 26.76
CA ARG A 415 25.74 16.96 27.76
C ARG A 415 25.28 15.84 28.71
N ILE A 416 24.76 14.73 28.17
CA ILE A 416 24.26 13.61 28.95
C ILE A 416 25.37 12.97 29.80
N ARG A 417 26.58 12.80 29.27
CA ARG A 417 27.73 12.30 30.03
C ARG A 417 28.03 13.18 31.27
N ARG A 418 27.94 14.49 31.10
CA ARG A 418 28.19 15.45 32.20
C ARG A 418 27.07 15.41 33.23
N GLU A 419 25.82 15.44 32.78
CA GLU A 419 24.65 15.49 33.66
C GLU A 419 24.47 14.21 34.47
N ARG A 420 24.65 13.05 33.84
CA ARG A 420 24.40 11.73 34.48
C ARG A 420 25.65 11.02 34.97
N LYS A 421 26.84 11.60 34.76
CA LYS A 421 28.15 11.01 35.14
C LYS A 421 28.36 9.59 34.60
N ILE A 422 27.92 9.30 33.37
CA ILE A 422 28.03 8.01 32.70
C ILE A 422 29.13 7.98 31.66
N SER A 423 29.74 6.80 31.44
CA SER A 423 30.78 6.59 30.42
C SER A 423 30.13 6.12 29.11
N LEU A 424 29.53 7.05 28.35
CA LEU A 424 28.99 6.78 27.03
C LEU A 424 29.94 7.33 25.95
N TYR A 425 30.54 6.44 25.16
CA TYR A 425 31.38 6.77 24.01
C TYR A 425 30.81 6.16 22.75
N ILE A 426 30.33 6.98 21.82
CA ILE A 426 29.80 6.55 20.53
C ILE A 426 30.82 6.91 19.46
N THR A 427 31.27 5.90 18.72
CA THR A 427 32.22 6.06 17.60
C THR A 427 31.43 6.14 16.29
N GLY A 428 31.77 7.11 15.44
CA GLY A 428 31.23 7.18 14.08
C GLY A 428 31.74 6.01 13.22
N ASP A 429 30.86 5.37 12.48
CA ASP A 429 31.21 4.35 11.49
C ASP A 429 31.28 5.02 10.12
N GLU A 430 32.49 5.33 9.65
CA GLU A 430 32.79 6.11 8.43
C GLU A 430 33.01 5.20 7.20
N GLU A 431 32.78 3.90 7.33
CA GLU A 431 33.00 2.98 6.24
C GLU A 431 32.05 3.25 5.07
N LYS A 432 32.60 3.37 3.86
CA LYS A 432 31.79 3.50 2.64
C LYS A 432 30.94 2.24 2.46
N LYS A 433 29.63 2.40 2.53
CA LYS A 433 28.67 1.34 2.28
C LYS A 433 28.39 1.23 0.78
N THR A 434 28.34 0.01 0.27
CA THR A 434 27.82 -0.33 -1.06
C THR A 434 26.27 -0.25 -1.05
N ASP A 435 25.65 -0.70 -2.14
CA ASP A 435 24.19 -0.76 -2.23
C ASP A 435 23.54 -1.42 -1.02
N LYS A 436 22.52 -0.74 -0.43
CA LYS A 436 21.86 -1.15 0.82
C LYS A 436 21.24 -2.55 0.71
N ALA A 437 20.49 -2.80 -0.36
CA ALA A 437 19.78 -4.06 -0.52
C ALA A 437 20.73 -5.24 -0.68
N THR A 438 21.69 -5.12 -1.58
CA THR A 438 22.70 -6.15 -1.86
C THR A 438 23.54 -6.47 -0.62
N ARG A 439 23.90 -5.46 0.18
CA ARG A 439 24.72 -5.63 1.39
C ARG A 439 23.99 -6.37 2.50
N ILE A 440 22.72 -6.00 2.74
CA ILE A 440 21.86 -6.66 3.72
C ILE A 440 21.66 -8.13 3.34
N GLU A 441 21.31 -8.39 2.09
CA GLU A 441 21.14 -9.76 1.59
C GLU A 441 22.44 -10.58 1.75
N ALA A 442 23.54 -10.10 1.19
CA ALA A 442 24.80 -10.84 1.19
C ALA A 442 25.33 -11.19 2.60
N ASN A 443 25.11 -10.32 3.60
CA ASN A 443 25.67 -10.47 4.94
C ASN A 443 24.71 -11.10 5.96
N LEU A 444 23.40 -10.99 5.76
CA LEU A 444 22.43 -11.47 6.75
C LEU A 444 21.59 -12.66 6.27
N GLU A 445 21.32 -12.79 4.94
CA GLU A 445 20.53 -13.92 4.43
C GLU A 445 21.19 -15.27 4.72
N PRO A 446 22.50 -15.48 4.49
CA PRO A 446 23.13 -16.74 4.83
C PRO A 446 23.03 -17.10 6.31
N LEU A 447 23.19 -16.10 7.21
CA LEU A 447 23.01 -16.31 8.65
C LEU A 447 21.58 -16.69 9.00
N ASN A 448 20.60 -16.07 8.35
CA ASN A 448 19.19 -16.36 8.57
C ASN A 448 18.81 -17.75 8.05
N ARG A 449 19.19 -18.10 6.83
CA ARG A 449 18.93 -19.39 6.20
C ARG A 449 19.50 -20.56 7.01
N GLU A 450 20.68 -20.37 7.61
CA GLU A 450 21.32 -21.38 8.46
C GLU A 450 20.81 -21.38 9.92
N GLY A 451 19.82 -20.52 10.26
CA GLY A 451 19.31 -20.36 11.64
C GLY A 451 20.34 -19.75 12.59
N ASN A 452 21.33 -19.02 12.06
CA ASN A 452 22.39 -18.37 12.79
C ASN A 452 22.13 -16.88 13.07
N LEU A 453 21.09 -16.29 12.50
CA LEU A 453 20.54 -14.98 12.90
C LEU A 453 19.39 -15.19 13.88
N ILE A 454 19.61 -14.89 15.15
CA ILE A 454 18.68 -15.20 16.25
C ILE A 454 18.16 -13.90 16.87
N LEU A 455 16.86 -13.69 16.80
CA LEU A 455 16.16 -12.64 17.53
C LEU A 455 15.81 -13.13 18.94
N ASN A 456 15.97 -12.27 19.94
CA ASN A 456 15.70 -12.62 21.33
C ASN A 456 14.23 -12.98 21.56
N GLU A 457 13.97 -14.22 21.94
CA GLU A 457 12.63 -14.73 22.24
C GLU A 457 11.95 -13.94 23.38
N ALA A 458 12.69 -13.52 24.40
CA ALA A 458 12.16 -12.73 25.52
C ALA A 458 11.67 -11.33 25.11
N GLU A 459 12.12 -10.81 23.98
CA GLU A 459 11.70 -9.52 23.41
C GLU A 459 10.67 -9.68 22.29
N LYS A 460 10.20 -10.88 21.99
CA LYS A 460 9.31 -11.16 20.86
C LYS A 460 8.05 -10.30 20.84
N ASP A 461 7.49 -10.01 22.01
CA ASP A 461 6.29 -9.19 22.14
C ASP A 461 6.55 -7.68 22.26
N ASN A 462 7.82 -7.28 22.36
CA ASN A 462 8.20 -5.88 22.37
C ASN A 462 7.87 -5.21 21.03
N PRO A 463 7.18 -4.04 21.00
CA PRO A 463 6.80 -3.36 19.77
C PRO A 463 7.98 -3.07 18.83
N HIS A 464 9.16 -2.76 19.36
CA HIS A 464 10.35 -2.49 18.56
C HIS A 464 10.89 -3.77 17.90
N MET A 465 10.87 -4.91 18.62
CA MET A 465 11.29 -6.20 18.07
C MET A 465 10.28 -6.70 17.03
N LYS A 466 8.97 -6.49 17.24
CA LYS A 466 7.93 -6.81 16.25
C LYS A 466 8.17 -6.05 14.94
N ARG A 467 8.40 -4.72 15.00
CA ARG A 467 8.73 -3.92 13.82
C ARG A 467 10.03 -4.37 13.14
N MET A 468 11.04 -4.75 13.92
CA MET A 468 12.29 -5.30 13.39
C MET A 468 12.05 -6.59 12.60
N ALA A 469 11.36 -7.55 13.18
CA ALA A 469 11.01 -8.81 12.52
C ALA A 469 10.15 -8.59 11.27
N GLU A 470 9.25 -7.61 11.30
CA GLU A 470 8.42 -7.21 10.18
C GLU A 470 9.28 -6.64 9.04
N GLN A 471 10.24 -5.75 9.34
CA GLN A 471 11.14 -5.22 8.32
C GLN A 471 12.02 -6.30 7.69
N PHE A 472 12.42 -7.33 8.43
CA PHE A 472 13.09 -8.51 7.87
C PHE A 472 12.16 -9.31 6.95
N LYS A 473 10.94 -9.62 7.39
CA LYS A 473 9.97 -10.41 6.61
C LYS A 473 9.57 -9.74 5.30
N LEU A 474 9.46 -8.40 5.31
CA LEU A 474 9.04 -7.61 4.15
C LEU A 474 10.23 -7.09 3.32
N PHE A 475 11.45 -7.44 3.71
CA PHE A 475 12.65 -7.03 2.99
C PHE A 475 12.69 -7.63 1.59
N ASN A 476 12.95 -6.78 0.60
CA ASN A 476 13.18 -7.17 -0.79
C ASN A 476 14.26 -6.28 -1.42
N LEU A 477 14.85 -6.74 -2.52
CA LEU A 477 15.96 -6.05 -3.18
C LEU A 477 15.58 -4.68 -3.77
N GLN A 478 14.30 -4.43 -4.04
CA GLN A 478 13.81 -3.13 -4.52
C GLN A 478 13.56 -2.13 -3.39
N LEU A 479 13.72 -2.54 -2.12
CA LEU A 479 13.47 -1.72 -0.92
C LEU A 479 12.09 -1.04 -0.92
N THR A 480 11.07 -1.77 -1.34
CA THR A 480 9.69 -1.25 -1.37
C THR A 480 9.07 -1.08 0.00
N TYR A 481 9.70 -1.66 1.04
CA TYR A 481 9.38 -1.48 2.45
C TYR A 481 10.60 -0.95 3.21
N PRO A 482 10.44 -0.17 4.31
CA PRO A 482 11.56 0.31 5.10
C PRO A 482 12.46 -0.83 5.59
N ALA A 483 13.77 -0.67 5.47
CA ALA A 483 14.78 -1.67 5.84
C ALA A 483 15.82 -1.10 6.83
N ASP A 484 15.43 -0.12 7.65
CA ASP A 484 16.33 0.55 8.61
C ASP A 484 16.78 -0.40 9.72
N GLY A 485 15.89 -1.32 10.13
CA GLY A 485 16.20 -2.38 11.09
C GLY A 485 17.25 -3.38 10.55
N PRO A 486 17.01 -4.05 9.42
CA PRO A 486 17.98 -4.92 8.77
C PRO A 486 19.33 -4.23 8.48
N ASP A 487 19.32 -2.95 8.05
CA ASP A 487 20.53 -2.16 7.82
C ASP A 487 21.34 -1.94 9.10
N CYS A 488 20.67 -1.59 10.18
CA CYS A 488 21.28 -1.42 11.49
C CYS A 488 21.90 -2.74 12.01
N VAL A 489 21.22 -3.87 11.83
CA VAL A 489 21.73 -5.20 12.21
C VAL A 489 22.95 -5.57 11.36
N GLU A 490 22.92 -5.30 10.06
CA GLU A 490 24.06 -5.54 9.16
C GLU A 490 25.28 -4.70 9.57
N GLY A 491 25.06 -3.39 9.81
CA GLY A 491 26.13 -2.50 10.27
C GLY A 491 26.77 -2.99 11.56
N GLY A 492 25.95 -3.41 12.53
CA GLY A 492 26.43 -3.98 13.80
C GLY A 492 27.18 -5.30 13.62
N ASN A 493 26.69 -6.22 12.76
CA ASN A 493 27.37 -7.47 12.44
C ASN A 493 28.77 -7.23 11.85
N ARG A 494 28.88 -6.30 10.92
CA ARG A 494 30.15 -5.91 10.30
C ARG A 494 31.15 -5.35 11.33
N ILE A 495 30.67 -4.53 12.29
CA ILE A 495 31.51 -4.04 13.38
C ILE A 495 31.99 -5.20 14.27
N ILE A 496 31.13 -6.17 14.59
CA ILE A 496 31.49 -7.34 15.38
C ILE A 496 32.61 -8.11 14.68
N ASP A 497 32.47 -8.38 13.39
CA ASP A 497 33.47 -9.15 12.62
C ASP A 497 34.80 -8.40 12.51
N ARG A 498 34.76 -7.06 12.31
CA ARG A 498 35.95 -6.21 12.32
C ARG A 498 36.70 -6.28 13.67
N LYS A 499 35.96 -6.17 14.79
CA LYS A 499 36.54 -6.25 16.14
C LYS A 499 37.08 -7.62 16.47
N ALA A 500 36.40 -8.69 16.07
CA ALA A 500 36.87 -10.06 16.26
C ALA A 500 38.23 -10.28 15.56
N ARG A 501 38.35 -9.89 14.29
CA ARG A 501 39.61 -9.99 13.52
C ARG A 501 40.75 -9.16 14.13
N GLN A 502 40.47 -7.98 14.70
CA GLN A 502 41.48 -7.16 15.37
C GLN A 502 42.02 -7.81 16.65
N SER A 503 41.21 -8.61 17.34
CA SER A 503 41.57 -9.32 18.56
C SER A 503 42.30 -10.64 18.32
N GLU A 504 42.31 -11.16 17.08
CA GLU A 504 42.96 -12.41 16.67
C GLU A 504 44.31 -12.21 15.99
N LYS A 505 44.80 -10.97 15.85
CA LYS A 505 46.15 -10.75 15.30
C LYS A 505 47.17 -11.42 16.19
N PRO A 506 47.95 -12.42 15.69
CA PRO A 506 48.99 -13.07 16.48
C PRO A 506 50.05 -12.05 16.88
N VAL A 507 50.40 -12.01 18.16
CA VAL A 507 51.56 -11.29 18.60
C VAL A 507 52.79 -12.08 18.09
N ILE A 508 53.39 -11.59 17.03
CA ILE A 508 54.66 -12.15 16.56
C ILE A 508 55.70 -11.78 17.61
N VAL A 509 55.98 -12.69 18.51
CA VAL A 509 57.12 -12.59 19.41
C VAL A 509 58.35 -12.91 18.60
N THR A 510 59.02 -11.89 18.09
CA THR A 510 60.36 -12.05 17.53
C THR A 510 61.31 -12.41 18.67
N ARG A 511 61.69 -13.69 18.76
CA ARG A 511 62.84 -14.13 19.58
C ARG A 511 64.07 -13.48 18.96
N LYS A 512 64.70 -12.51 19.67
CA LYS A 512 66.07 -12.08 19.37
C LYS A 512 66.96 -13.28 19.56
N SER A 513 67.53 -13.80 18.50
CA SER A 513 68.58 -14.82 18.57
C SER A 513 69.82 -14.17 19.16
N THR A 514 70.16 -14.49 20.39
CA THR A 514 71.49 -14.25 20.94
C THR A 514 72.47 -15.13 20.22
N ARG A 515 73.20 -14.62 19.23
CA ARG A 515 74.39 -15.25 18.68
C ARG A 515 75.44 -15.27 19.80
N SER A 516 75.70 -16.43 20.41
CA SER A 516 76.88 -16.73 21.19
C SER A 516 78.10 -16.66 20.27
N GLN A 517 78.97 -15.69 20.52
CA GLN A 517 80.32 -15.72 19.94
C GLN A 517 81.14 -16.74 20.71
N ASN A 518 81.33 -17.92 20.16
CA ASN A 518 82.44 -18.79 20.60
C ASN A 518 83.70 -18.38 19.90
N LYS A 519 84.55 -17.64 20.62
CA LYS A 519 85.97 -17.57 20.38
C LYS A 519 86.66 -18.81 20.93
N TYR A 520 87.17 -19.69 20.08
CA TYR A 520 88.38 -20.47 20.39
C TYR A 520 89.17 -20.60 19.11
N ARG A 521 90.41 -20.12 19.20
CA ARG A 521 91.58 -20.43 18.34
C ARG A 521 92.12 -21.81 18.69
N VAL A 522 92.52 -22.61 17.78
CA VAL A 522 93.90 -23.06 17.43
C VAL A 522 93.86 -23.57 16.04
#